data_31db6657c62b1273c963c063f79f33ab
#
_entry.id   31db6657c62b1273c963c063f79f33ab
#
_cell.length_a   1.000
_cell.length_b   1.000
_cell.length_c   1.000
_cell.angle_alpha   90.00
_cell.angle_beta   90.00
_cell.angle_gamma   90.00
#
_symmetry.space_group_name_H-M   'P 1'
#
loop_
_entity.id
_entity.type
_entity.pdbx_description
1 polymer ?
#
loop_
_entity_poly.entity_id
_entity_poly.type
_entity_poly.pdbx_seq_one_letter_code
_entity_poly.pdbx_strand_id
1 'polypeptide(L)'
;MDGDVKALREDHSAFDDVGLDDVIDHFEQIVRGLDRPPIIMGHSFGGSVAMVLLDRGVGAAGVAIDPGPVRGVLNLPFSAFKSASPALKKPSNRHKAVMLTPEEFHYAFTNTMTDEESAAVYERYAVPGPGKAVFQGALANFNPHAVTKIDFHNDHRAPLLLIAGEVDHTAPVAITRREYKLESKSKAITAYKEFAGRSHYTIGQPGWESVADFALEWALDPKPIDETI
;
A
#
# COMPACT_ATOMS: atom_id res chain seq x y z
N MET A 1 -1.86 18.94 2.63
CA MET A 1 -0.99 19.42 1.55
C MET A 1 -1.89 19.73 0.36
N ASP A 2 -2.21 20.99 0.19
CA ASP A 2 -3.12 21.44 -0.86
C ASP A 2 -2.30 22.11 -1.95
N GLY A 3 -1.54 21.31 -2.69
CA GLY A 3 -0.73 21.78 -3.81
C GLY A 3 -1.02 20.97 -5.06
N ASP A 4 -0.92 21.62 -6.22
CA ASP A 4 -0.91 20.87 -7.47
C ASP A 4 0.41 20.08 -7.61
N VAL A 5 0.46 19.11 -8.53
CA VAL A 5 1.62 18.25 -8.74
C VAL A 5 2.89 19.05 -9.03
N LYS A 6 2.78 20.16 -9.77
CA LYS A 6 3.93 21.01 -10.10
C LYS A 6 4.48 21.69 -8.86
N ALA A 7 3.63 22.28 -8.03
CA ALA A 7 4.05 22.91 -6.78
C ALA A 7 4.71 21.92 -5.83
N LEU A 8 4.17 20.68 -5.72
CA LEU A 8 4.74 19.61 -4.89
C LEU A 8 6.07 19.06 -5.42
N ARG A 9 6.33 19.14 -6.73
CA ARG A 9 7.63 18.82 -7.33
C ARG A 9 8.66 19.91 -7.07
N GLU A 10 8.24 21.19 -7.08
CA GLU A 10 9.12 22.35 -6.84
C GLU A 10 9.49 22.49 -5.36
N ASP A 11 8.54 22.27 -4.45
CA ASP A 11 8.77 22.24 -3.01
C ASP A 11 8.16 20.98 -2.39
N HIS A 12 9.00 20.02 -2.12
CA HIS A 12 8.66 18.74 -1.51
C HIS A 12 9.13 18.61 -0.06
N SER A 13 9.59 19.70 0.56
CA SER A 13 10.12 19.71 1.92
C SER A 13 9.13 19.17 2.97
N ALA A 14 7.83 19.34 2.72
CA ALA A 14 6.77 18.82 3.58
C ALA A 14 6.74 17.26 3.65
N PHE A 15 7.44 16.54 2.73
CA PHE A 15 7.58 15.09 2.75
C PHE A 15 8.89 14.62 3.38
N ASP A 16 9.81 15.54 3.68
CA ASP A 16 11.07 15.20 4.34
C ASP A 16 10.80 14.69 5.76
N ASP A 17 11.52 13.66 6.17
CA ASP A 17 11.37 12.98 7.46
C ASP A 17 9.97 12.43 7.81
N VAL A 18 9.01 12.43 6.86
CA VAL A 18 7.70 11.80 7.06
C VAL A 18 7.83 10.29 6.99
N GLY A 19 7.38 9.61 8.02
CA GLY A 19 7.39 8.15 8.12
C GLY A 19 5.99 7.53 8.07
N LEU A 20 5.95 6.20 8.05
CA LEU A 20 4.70 5.44 8.15
C LEU A 20 4.03 5.64 9.52
N ASP A 21 4.82 5.86 10.58
CA ASP A 21 4.34 6.23 11.91
C ASP A 21 3.49 7.50 11.87
N ASP A 22 4.03 8.57 11.27
CA ASP A 22 3.34 9.85 11.15
C ASP A 22 2.01 9.69 10.37
N VAL A 23 2.04 8.90 9.29
CA VAL A 23 0.85 8.63 8.44
C VAL A 23 -0.19 7.80 9.20
N ILE A 24 0.23 6.74 9.88
CA ILE A 24 -0.67 5.87 10.66
C ILE A 24 -1.37 6.68 11.76
N ASP A 25 -0.60 7.43 12.54
CA ASP A 25 -1.14 8.19 13.67
C ASP A 25 -2.08 9.30 13.19
N HIS A 26 -1.77 9.96 12.06
CA HIS A 26 -2.63 10.95 11.45
C HIS A 26 -3.99 10.36 11.02
N PHE A 27 -3.99 9.25 10.28
CA PHE A 27 -5.24 8.60 9.86
C PHE A 27 -6.00 8.00 11.03
N GLU A 28 -5.32 7.45 12.04
CA GLU A 28 -5.98 6.97 13.26
C GLU A 28 -6.75 8.09 13.95
N GLN A 29 -6.15 9.28 14.09
CA GLN A 29 -6.84 10.45 14.68
C GLN A 29 -8.07 10.85 13.87
N ILE A 30 -7.98 10.88 12.53
CA ILE A 30 -9.13 11.19 11.67
C ILE A 30 -10.24 10.18 11.89
N VAL A 31 -9.93 8.88 11.81
CA VAL A 31 -10.95 7.81 11.91
C VAL A 31 -11.60 7.77 13.29
N ARG A 32 -10.83 7.97 14.37
CA ARG A 32 -11.37 8.03 15.72
C ARG A 32 -12.23 9.27 15.99
N GLY A 33 -12.07 10.31 15.19
CA GLY A 33 -12.90 11.53 15.25
C GLY A 33 -14.23 11.42 14.52
N LEU A 34 -14.49 10.33 13.80
CA LEU A 34 -15.74 10.13 13.06
C LEU A 34 -16.84 9.57 13.99
N ASP A 35 -18.09 9.96 13.74
CA ASP A 35 -19.26 9.51 14.51
C ASP A 35 -19.49 7.99 14.43
N ARG A 36 -19.04 7.36 13.34
CA ARG A 36 -19.14 5.91 13.11
C ARG A 36 -17.87 5.37 12.49
N PRO A 37 -17.45 4.13 12.84
CA PRO A 37 -16.31 3.49 12.22
C PRO A 37 -16.49 3.39 10.69
N PRO A 38 -15.55 3.91 9.88
CA PRO A 38 -15.64 3.85 8.43
C PRO A 38 -15.12 2.52 7.87
N ILE A 39 -15.40 2.26 6.60
CA ILE A 39 -14.60 1.33 5.78
C ILE A 39 -13.28 2.04 5.44
N ILE A 40 -12.16 1.38 5.70
CA ILE A 40 -10.82 1.92 5.43
C ILE A 40 -10.26 1.22 4.20
N MET A 41 -10.01 1.97 3.13
CA MET A 41 -9.39 1.45 1.91
C MET A 41 -8.04 2.12 1.70
N GLY A 42 -7.02 1.34 1.42
CA GLY A 42 -5.68 1.85 1.17
C GLY A 42 -4.95 1.08 0.07
N HIS A 43 -4.13 1.80 -0.69
CA HIS A 43 -3.30 1.25 -1.75
C HIS A 43 -1.82 1.35 -1.36
N SER A 44 -1.01 0.36 -1.72
CA SER A 44 0.42 0.32 -1.44
C SER A 44 0.70 0.48 0.08
N PHE A 45 1.55 1.42 0.50
CA PHE A 45 1.72 1.72 1.93
C PHE A 45 0.41 2.12 2.62
N GLY A 46 -0.55 2.73 1.90
CA GLY A 46 -1.90 2.96 2.43
C GLY A 46 -2.63 1.67 2.77
N GLY A 47 -2.39 0.58 2.03
CA GLY A 47 -2.87 -0.76 2.37
C GLY A 47 -2.27 -1.28 3.66
N SER A 48 -0.95 -1.13 3.85
CA SER A 48 -0.28 -1.46 5.12
C SER A 48 -0.82 -0.64 6.28
N VAL A 49 -1.08 0.67 6.07
CA VAL A 49 -1.71 1.56 7.06
C VAL A 49 -3.10 1.05 7.43
N ALA A 50 -3.93 0.67 6.45
CA ALA A 50 -5.26 0.10 6.70
C ALA A 50 -5.17 -1.16 7.57
N MET A 51 -4.24 -2.08 7.28
CA MET A 51 -4.02 -3.28 8.08
C MET A 51 -3.63 -2.95 9.52
N VAL A 52 -2.73 -1.98 9.73
CA VAL A 52 -2.32 -1.55 11.09
C VAL A 52 -3.49 -0.92 11.84
N LEU A 53 -4.31 -0.10 11.18
CA LEU A 53 -5.47 0.53 11.80
C LEU A 53 -6.51 -0.50 12.23
N LEU A 54 -6.76 -1.53 11.41
CA LEU A 54 -7.65 -2.64 11.80
C LEU A 54 -7.10 -3.42 13.00
N ASP A 55 -5.80 -3.70 13.04
CA ASP A 55 -5.16 -4.37 14.18
C ASP A 55 -5.27 -3.55 15.47
N ARG A 56 -5.26 -2.21 15.37
CA ARG A 56 -5.52 -1.27 16.48
C ARG A 56 -7.00 -1.14 16.85
N GLY A 57 -7.90 -1.93 16.23
CA GLY A 57 -9.34 -1.90 16.48
C GLY A 57 -10.05 -0.68 15.90
N VAL A 58 -9.51 -0.10 14.83
CA VAL A 58 -10.05 1.09 14.16
C VAL A 58 -10.64 0.70 12.81
N GLY A 59 -11.85 1.19 12.51
CA GLY A 59 -12.57 0.89 11.26
C GLY A 59 -13.63 -0.21 11.40
N ALA A 60 -14.57 -0.25 10.46
CA ALA A 60 -15.65 -1.25 10.36
C ALA A 60 -15.29 -2.42 9.44
N ALA A 61 -14.50 -2.16 8.41
CA ALA A 61 -13.88 -3.12 7.50
C ALA A 61 -12.65 -2.47 6.84
N GLY A 62 -11.74 -3.26 6.33
CA GLY A 62 -10.58 -2.77 5.59
C GLY A 62 -10.38 -3.44 4.25
N VAL A 63 -9.88 -2.67 3.28
CA VAL A 63 -9.43 -3.16 1.99
C VAL A 63 -8.00 -2.70 1.76
N ALA A 64 -7.07 -3.64 1.68
CA ALA A 64 -5.66 -3.39 1.37
C ALA A 64 -5.40 -3.79 -0.09
N ILE A 65 -5.18 -2.81 -0.95
CA ILE A 65 -4.96 -2.99 -2.39
C ILE A 65 -3.46 -2.91 -2.65
N ASP A 66 -2.88 -3.97 -3.21
CA ASP A 66 -1.44 -4.07 -3.46
C ASP A 66 -0.59 -3.58 -2.26
N PRO A 67 -0.86 -4.07 -1.03
CA PRO A 67 -0.25 -3.51 0.18
C PRO A 67 1.27 -3.63 0.16
N GLY A 68 1.94 -2.62 0.71
CA GLY A 68 3.36 -2.73 1.02
C GLY A 68 3.61 -3.77 2.11
N PRO A 69 4.79 -4.43 2.13
CA PRO A 69 5.03 -5.55 3.05
C PRO A 69 4.99 -5.11 4.51
N VAL A 70 4.11 -5.75 5.30
CA VAL A 70 4.11 -5.60 6.75
C VAL A 70 5.21 -6.46 7.39
N ARG A 71 5.58 -6.16 8.65
CA ARG A 71 6.56 -6.97 9.37
C ARG A 71 6.10 -8.43 9.50
N GLY A 72 6.96 -9.37 9.11
CA GLY A 72 6.66 -10.81 9.03
C GLY A 72 6.60 -11.36 7.61
N VAL A 73 6.55 -10.48 6.61
CA VAL A 73 6.73 -10.84 5.19
C VAL A 73 8.22 -10.81 4.86
N LEU A 74 8.85 -12.00 4.75
CA LEU A 74 10.30 -12.11 4.64
C LEU A 74 10.79 -12.21 3.20
N ASN A 75 10.02 -12.82 2.31
CA ASN A 75 10.41 -13.03 0.92
C ASN A 75 9.96 -11.84 0.06
N LEU A 76 10.87 -10.92 -0.16
CA LEU A 76 10.65 -9.82 -1.09
C LEU A 76 11.19 -10.22 -2.47
N PRO A 77 10.32 -10.31 -3.50
CA PRO A 77 10.74 -10.56 -4.88
C PRO A 77 11.71 -9.50 -5.39
N PHE A 78 12.55 -9.87 -6.35
CA PHE A 78 13.54 -8.95 -6.94
C PHE A 78 12.91 -7.68 -7.52
N SER A 79 11.71 -7.80 -8.12
CA SER A 79 10.99 -6.64 -8.67
C SER A 79 10.65 -5.61 -7.59
N ALA A 80 10.19 -6.03 -6.40
CA ALA A 80 9.92 -5.14 -5.28
C ALA A 80 11.19 -4.40 -4.83
N PHE A 81 12.33 -5.13 -4.73
CA PHE A 81 13.61 -4.51 -4.40
C PHE A 81 14.03 -3.49 -5.47
N LYS A 82 13.90 -3.84 -6.76
CA LYS A 82 14.21 -2.93 -7.86
C LYS A 82 13.33 -1.68 -7.83
N SER A 83 12.03 -1.82 -7.56
CA SER A 83 11.09 -0.68 -7.42
C SER A 83 11.45 0.24 -6.26
N ALA A 84 11.90 -0.31 -5.12
CA ALA A 84 12.30 0.48 -3.95
C ALA A 84 13.72 1.05 -4.06
N SER A 85 14.56 0.55 -4.97
CA SER A 85 15.97 0.90 -5.06
C SER A 85 16.27 2.38 -5.26
N PRO A 86 15.45 3.19 -5.99
CA PRO A 86 15.70 4.63 -6.10
C PRO A 86 15.73 5.33 -4.74
N ALA A 87 14.87 4.93 -3.81
CA ALA A 87 14.88 5.47 -2.46
C ALA A 87 16.02 4.89 -1.61
N LEU A 88 16.26 3.58 -1.70
CA LEU A 88 17.19 2.86 -0.82
C LEU A 88 18.66 3.02 -1.19
N LYS A 89 18.98 3.42 -2.43
CA LYS A 89 20.37 3.52 -2.92
C LYS A 89 21.27 4.50 -2.16
N LYS A 90 20.68 5.48 -1.49
CA LYS A 90 21.41 6.46 -0.67
C LYS A 90 20.86 6.49 0.75
N PRO A 91 21.66 6.19 1.79
CA PRO A 91 21.21 6.23 3.19
C PRO A 91 20.62 7.58 3.62
N SER A 92 21.09 8.70 3.02
CA SER A 92 20.55 10.04 3.29
C SER A 92 19.11 10.23 2.83
N ASN A 93 18.62 9.39 1.89
CA ASN A 93 17.25 9.46 1.41
C ASN A 93 16.21 9.14 2.51
N ARG A 94 16.64 8.50 3.61
CA ARG A 94 15.75 8.29 4.78
C ARG A 94 15.24 9.59 5.41
N HIS A 95 15.86 10.73 5.09
CA HIS A 95 15.49 12.04 5.59
C HIS A 95 14.94 12.97 4.50
N LYS A 96 14.70 12.45 3.30
CA LYS A 96 14.33 13.26 2.13
C LYS A 96 13.20 12.62 1.35
N ALA A 97 12.42 13.45 0.70
CA ALA A 97 11.55 12.99 -0.36
C ALA A 97 12.38 12.57 -1.59
N VAL A 98 11.94 11.51 -2.27
CA VAL A 98 12.60 10.93 -3.44
C VAL A 98 11.64 10.92 -4.61
N MET A 99 12.03 11.57 -5.71
CA MET A 99 11.32 11.52 -6.98
C MET A 99 11.83 10.35 -7.81
N LEU A 100 10.93 9.54 -8.35
CA LEU A 100 11.27 8.53 -9.36
C LEU A 100 11.48 9.21 -10.70
N THR A 101 12.39 8.68 -11.52
CA THR A 101 12.44 9.04 -12.95
C THR A 101 11.22 8.46 -13.68
N PRO A 102 10.87 8.97 -14.88
CA PRO A 102 9.80 8.37 -15.69
C PRO A 102 9.98 6.87 -15.91
N GLU A 103 11.21 6.40 -16.16
CA GLU A 103 11.53 4.98 -16.38
C GLU A 103 11.38 4.15 -15.10
N GLU A 104 11.83 4.71 -13.94
CA GLU A 104 11.65 4.07 -12.63
C GLU A 104 10.17 3.97 -12.29
N PHE A 105 9.39 5.01 -12.58
CA PHE A 105 7.94 5.03 -12.38
C PHE A 105 7.22 4.05 -13.30
N HIS A 106 7.56 4.02 -14.60
CA HIS A 106 7.01 3.06 -15.55
C HIS A 106 7.25 1.63 -15.05
N TYR A 107 8.48 1.30 -14.67
CA TYR A 107 8.81 -0.02 -14.14
C TYR A 107 8.00 -0.36 -12.88
N ALA A 108 7.91 0.58 -11.94
CA ALA A 108 7.36 0.32 -10.60
C ALA A 108 5.82 0.32 -10.59
N PHE A 109 5.18 1.20 -11.35
CA PHE A 109 3.74 1.47 -11.24
C PHE A 109 2.95 1.09 -12.49
N THR A 110 3.47 1.40 -13.67
CA THR A 110 2.71 1.36 -14.94
C THR A 110 3.29 0.38 -15.95
N ASN A 111 3.93 -0.69 -15.48
CA ASN A 111 4.66 -1.68 -16.31
C ASN A 111 3.80 -2.44 -17.34
N THR A 112 2.49 -2.27 -17.31
CA THR A 112 1.54 -2.84 -18.30
C THR A 112 1.04 -1.82 -19.32
N MET A 113 1.46 -0.56 -19.21
CA MET A 113 1.03 0.53 -20.07
C MET A 113 2.10 0.80 -21.14
N THR A 114 1.74 1.49 -22.20
CA THR A 114 2.73 2.02 -23.16
C THR A 114 3.55 3.14 -22.55
N ASP A 115 4.69 3.47 -23.12
CA ASP A 115 5.55 4.58 -22.67
C ASP A 115 4.78 5.91 -22.67
N GLU A 116 3.93 6.17 -23.67
CA GLU A 116 3.13 7.39 -23.80
C GLU A 116 2.05 7.46 -22.69
N GLU A 117 1.33 6.37 -22.44
CA GLU A 117 0.35 6.29 -21.38
C GLU A 117 1.01 6.46 -20.00
N SER A 118 2.13 5.79 -19.78
CA SER A 118 2.91 5.91 -18.55
C SER A 118 3.40 7.34 -18.31
N ALA A 119 3.90 8.00 -19.35
CA ALA A 119 4.34 9.40 -19.28
C ALA A 119 3.17 10.33 -18.90
N ALA A 120 1.98 10.11 -19.45
CA ALA A 120 0.79 10.90 -19.12
C ALA A 120 0.38 10.72 -17.64
N VAL A 121 0.42 9.48 -17.11
CA VAL A 121 0.17 9.18 -15.70
C VAL A 121 1.23 9.82 -14.81
N TYR A 122 2.52 9.70 -15.19
CA TYR A 122 3.64 10.31 -14.47
C TYR A 122 3.47 11.83 -14.35
N GLU A 123 3.20 12.51 -15.46
CA GLU A 123 3.02 13.96 -15.45
C GLU A 123 1.84 14.40 -14.58
N ARG A 124 0.79 13.61 -14.56
CA ARG A 124 -0.43 13.94 -13.83
C ARG A 124 -0.33 13.68 -12.32
N TYR A 125 0.40 12.65 -11.90
CA TYR A 125 0.29 12.15 -10.51
C TYR A 125 1.61 11.98 -9.77
N ALA A 126 2.74 11.83 -10.47
CA ALA A 126 3.99 11.54 -9.78
C ALA A 126 4.49 12.76 -9.00
N VAL A 127 4.68 12.56 -7.72
CA VAL A 127 5.29 13.53 -6.79
C VAL A 127 6.40 12.82 -6.00
N PRO A 128 7.37 13.56 -5.44
CA PRO A 128 8.37 12.96 -4.55
C PRO A 128 7.72 12.27 -3.36
N GLY A 129 8.10 11.02 -3.10
CA GLY A 129 7.59 10.25 -1.97
C GLY A 129 8.56 10.24 -0.78
N PRO A 130 8.08 10.12 0.47
CA PRO A 130 8.91 10.15 1.66
C PRO A 130 9.83 8.93 1.75
N GLY A 131 11.15 9.15 1.67
CA GLY A 131 12.14 8.09 1.75
C GLY A 131 12.12 7.37 3.10
N LYS A 132 11.84 8.08 4.22
CA LYS A 132 11.71 7.47 5.56
C LYS A 132 10.71 6.32 5.56
N ALA A 133 9.54 6.51 4.93
CA ALA A 133 8.52 5.47 4.83
C ALA A 133 9.04 4.21 4.09
N VAL A 134 9.78 4.40 2.99
CA VAL A 134 10.39 3.29 2.24
C VAL A 134 11.43 2.55 3.08
N PHE A 135 12.30 3.29 3.81
CA PHE A 135 13.27 2.68 4.72
C PHE A 135 12.60 1.93 5.88
N GLN A 136 11.51 2.46 6.45
CA GLN A 136 10.74 1.79 7.51
C GLN A 136 10.14 0.47 7.00
N GLY A 137 9.55 0.46 5.81
CA GLY A 137 9.03 -0.76 5.18
C GLY A 137 10.13 -1.79 4.90
N ALA A 138 11.20 -1.36 4.23
CA ALA A 138 12.32 -2.24 3.86
C ALA A 138 13.02 -2.88 5.07
N LEU A 139 13.13 -2.16 6.18
CA LEU A 139 13.81 -2.60 7.39
C LEU A 139 12.86 -3.16 8.47
N ALA A 140 11.56 -3.27 8.19
CA ALA A 140 10.56 -3.68 9.17
C ALA A 140 10.87 -5.02 9.84
N ASN A 141 11.38 -5.98 9.08
CA ASN A 141 11.73 -7.31 9.60
C ASN A 141 12.94 -7.34 10.54
N PHE A 142 13.80 -6.31 10.47
CA PHE A 142 14.96 -6.16 11.36
C PHE A 142 14.65 -5.31 12.59
N ASN A 143 13.49 -4.68 12.65
CA ASN A 143 13.06 -3.83 13.77
C ASN A 143 11.94 -4.51 14.58
N PRO A 144 12.19 -4.91 15.86
CA PRO A 144 11.15 -5.50 16.70
C PRO A 144 10.00 -4.53 17.03
N HIS A 145 10.25 -3.23 16.87
CA HIS A 145 9.28 -2.13 17.07
C HIS A 145 8.85 -1.51 15.74
N ALA A 146 8.88 -2.28 14.65
CA ALA A 146 8.43 -1.78 13.34
C ALA A 146 6.99 -1.27 13.43
N VAL A 147 6.74 -0.13 12.82
CA VAL A 147 5.42 0.52 12.80
C VAL A 147 4.37 -0.29 12.04
N THR A 148 4.82 -1.15 11.11
CA THR A 148 4.01 -2.11 10.37
C THR A 148 3.90 -3.48 11.06
N LYS A 149 4.27 -3.57 12.36
CA LYS A 149 4.04 -4.78 13.15
C LYS A 149 2.57 -4.88 13.50
N ILE A 150 1.95 -5.99 13.14
CA ILE A 150 0.56 -6.35 13.45
C ILE A 150 0.50 -7.70 14.15
N ASP A 151 -0.56 -7.96 14.89
CA ASP A 151 -0.83 -9.26 15.49
C ASP A 151 -1.69 -10.11 14.54
N PHE A 152 -1.06 -11.02 13.82
CA PHE A 152 -1.74 -11.96 12.91
C PHE A 152 -2.70 -12.93 13.59
N HIS A 153 -2.82 -12.90 14.91
CA HIS A 153 -3.77 -13.70 15.69
C HIS A 153 -4.84 -12.83 16.37
N ASN A 154 -4.96 -11.56 15.97
CA ASN A 154 -5.99 -10.67 16.49
C ASN A 154 -7.37 -11.07 15.96
N ASP A 155 -8.09 -11.86 16.77
CA ASP A 155 -9.46 -12.34 16.46
C ASP A 155 -10.52 -11.22 16.54
N HIS A 156 -10.16 -10.04 17.05
CA HIS A 156 -11.07 -8.93 17.29
C HIS A 156 -10.95 -7.79 16.26
N ARG A 157 -10.02 -7.88 15.31
CA ARG A 157 -9.94 -6.90 14.25
C ARG A 157 -11.17 -6.95 13.34
N ALA A 158 -11.47 -5.82 12.71
CA ALA A 158 -12.51 -5.79 11.69
C ALA A 158 -12.15 -6.66 10.46
N PRO A 159 -13.13 -7.04 9.61
CA PRO A 159 -12.89 -7.79 8.38
C PRO A 159 -11.85 -7.12 7.47
N LEU A 160 -11.01 -7.93 6.82
CA LEU A 160 -9.94 -7.48 5.93
C LEU A 160 -10.02 -8.19 4.58
N LEU A 161 -10.08 -7.40 3.49
CA LEU A 161 -9.85 -7.86 2.13
C LEU A 161 -8.45 -7.44 1.67
N LEU A 162 -7.71 -8.39 1.14
CA LEU A 162 -6.43 -8.17 0.47
C LEU A 162 -6.62 -8.34 -1.05
N ILE A 163 -6.30 -7.32 -1.81
CA ILE A 163 -6.34 -7.33 -3.27
C ILE A 163 -4.92 -7.28 -3.82
N ALA A 164 -4.64 -8.09 -4.84
CA ALA A 164 -3.35 -8.12 -5.52
C ALA A 164 -3.48 -7.98 -7.04
N GLY A 165 -2.65 -7.14 -7.63
CA GLY A 165 -2.41 -7.10 -9.08
C GLY A 165 -1.44 -8.20 -9.49
N GLU A 166 -1.83 -9.02 -10.48
CA GLU A 166 -1.05 -10.20 -10.90
C GLU A 166 0.39 -9.86 -11.34
N VAL A 167 0.56 -8.73 -12.02
CA VAL A 167 1.84 -8.32 -12.61
C VAL A 167 2.44 -7.08 -11.95
N ASP A 168 2.06 -6.82 -10.70
CA ASP A 168 2.63 -5.75 -9.88
C ASP A 168 4.13 -5.98 -9.62
N HIS A 169 4.95 -4.98 -9.92
CA HIS A 169 6.39 -5.02 -9.66
C HIS A 169 6.77 -4.46 -8.29
N THR A 170 5.94 -3.60 -7.70
CA THR A 170 6.24 -2.91 -6.43
C THR A 170 5.78 -3.73 -5.22
N ALA A 171 4.53 -4.22 -5.26
CA ALA A 171 3.98 -5.16 -4.29
C ALA A 171 3.58 -6.46 -5.00
N PRO A 172 4.54 -7.26 -5.51
CA PRO A 172 4.24 -8.47 -6.25
C PRO A 172 3.27 -9.37 -5.51
N VAL A 173 2.41 -10.05 -6.25
CA VAL A 173 1.35 -10.93 -5.75
C VAL A 173 1.81 -11.90 -4.63
N ALA A 174 3.08 -12.30 -4.63
CA ALA A 174 3.66 -13.15 -3.60
C ALA A 174 3.71 -12.49 -2.21
N ILE A 175 3.81 -11.15 -2.15
CA ILE A 175 3.77 -10.37 -0.91
C ILE A 175 2.36 -10.42 -0.34
N THR A 176 1.37 -9.97 -1.09
CA THR A 176 -0.03 -9.91 -0.66
C THR A 176 -0.60 -11.30 -0.35
N ARG A 177 -0.23 -12.31 -1.15
CA ARG A 177 -0.58 -13.73 -0.88
C ARG A 177 0.05 -14.23 0.43
N ARG A 178 1.25 -13.76 0.78
CA ARG A 178 1.88 -14.07 2.07
C ARG A 178 1.19 -13.37 3.22
N GLU A 179 0.79 -12.13 3.05
CA GLU A 179 0.01 -11.37 4.04
C GLU A 179 -1.33 -12.03 4.32
N TYR A 180 -2.06 -12.42 3.26
CA TYR A 180 -3.28 -13.20 3.39
C TYR A 180 -3.09 -14.46 4.25
N LYS A 181 -2.05 -15.25 3.97
CA LYS A 181 -1.73 -16.47 4.74
C LYS A 181 -1.38 -16.17 6.21
N LEU A 182 -0.81 -15.01 6.49
CA LEU A 182 -0.50 -14.61 7.86
C LEU A 182 -1.76 -14.13 8.59
N GLU A 183 -2.56 -13.28 7.96
CA GLU A 183 -3.81 -12.73 8.47
C GLU A 183 -4.89 -13.80 8.68
N SER A 184 -4.89 -14.85 7.85
CA SER A 184 -5.81 -16.00 7.98
C SER A 184 -5.53 -16.90 9.19
N LYS A 185 -4.53 -16.58 10.02
CA LYS A 185 -4.34 -17.23 11.32
C LYS A 185 -5.32 -16.74 12.38
N SER A 186 -5.84 -15.54 12.21
CA SER A 186 -6.92 -15.00 13.00
C SER A 186 -8.26 -15.62 12.59
N LYS A 187 -9.22 -15.65 13.53
CA LYS A 187 -10.63 -16.02 13.26
C LYS A 187 -11.42 -14.87 12.65
N ALA A 188 -10.89 -13.65 12.64
CA ALA A 188 -11.51 -12.53 11.97
C ALA A 188 -11.61 -12.78 10.48
N ILE A 189 -12.69 -12.30 9.85
CA ILE A 189 -12.89 -12.50 8.40
C ILE A 189 -11.69 -11.93 7.64
N THR A 190 -11.09 -12.79 6.83
CA THR A 190 -10.02 -12.42 5.90
C THR A 190 -10.39 -12.92 4.51
N ALA A 191 -10.27 -12.06 3.51
CA ALA A 191 -10.54 -12.37 2.12
C ALA A 191 -9.36 -11.99 1.25
N TYR A 192 -9.24 -12.66 0.10
CA TYR A 192 -8.17 -12.45 -0.86
C TYR A 192 -8.70 -12.50 -2.29
N LYS A 193 -8.26 -11.56 -3.13
CA LYS A 193 -8.60 -11.49 -4.54
C LYS A 193 -7.40 -11.08 -5.38
N GLU A 194 -7.10 -11.86 -6.44
CA GLU A 194 -6.15 -11.46 -7.48
C GLU A 194 -6.89 -10.93 -8.71
N PHE A 195 -6.33 -9.87 -9.30
CA PHE A 195 -6.83 -9.31 -10.55
C PHE A 195 -5.79 -9.49 -11.66
N ALA A 196 -6.17 -10.22 -12.71
CA ALA A 196 -5.30 -10.53 -13.83
C ALA A 196 -4.86 -9.27 -14.58
N GLY A 197 -3.60 -9.22 -15.01
CA GLY A 197 -3.03 -8.16 -15.84
C GLY A 197 -2.93 -6.80 -15.16
N ARG A 198 -3.09 -6.71 -13.83
CA ARG A 198 -3.00 -5.46 -13.08
C ARG A 198 -1.58 -5.20 -12.59
N SER A 199 -1.12 -3.97 -12.84
CA SER A 199 0.14 -3.42 -12.31
C SER A 199 -0.08 -2.78 -10.94
N HIS A 200 0.97 -2.18 -10.37
CA HIS A 200 0.82 -1.39 -9.13
C HIS A 200 -0.10 -0.17 -9.29
N TYR A 201 -0.34 0.28 -10.52
CA TYR A 201 -1.31 1.35 -10.82
C TYR A 201 -2.75 0.82 -10.94
N THR A 202 -3.07 -0.27 -10.29
CA THR A 202 -4.38 -0.95 -10.38
C THR A 202 -5.56 -0.04 -10.09
N ILE A 203 -5.38 0.96 -9.22
CA ILE A 203 -6.42 1.93 -8.82
C ILE A 203 -6.71 3.02 -9.85
N GLY A 204 -5.92 3.11 -10.92
CA GLY A 204 -6.10 4.09 -12.01
C GLY A 204 -5.87 3.52 -13.40
N GLN A 205 -5.44 2.27 -13.51
CA GLN A 205 -5.31 1.53 -14.78
C GLN A 205 -6.70 1.34 -15.41
N PRO A 206 -6.85 1.40 -16.76
CA PRO A 206 -8.14 1.17 -17.42
C PRO A 206 -8.88 -0.06 -16.87
N GLY A 207 -10.17 0.09 -16.55
CA GLY A 207 -10.99 -0.92 -15.89
C GLY A 207 -10.80 -1.01 -14.37
N TRP A 208 -10.22 0.03 -13.74
CA TRP A 208 -10.09 0.14 -12.27
C TRP A 208 -11.44 0.05 -11.56
N GLU A 209 -12.54 0.41 -12.23
CA GLU A 209 -13.89 0.35 -11.71
C GLU A 209 -14.23 -1.06 -11.22
N SER A 210 -13.81 -2.09 -11.93
CA SER A 210 -14.07 -3.49 -11.53
C SER A 210 -13.38 -3.86 -10.21
N VAL A 211 -12.22 -3.26 -9.92
CA VAL A 211 -11.52 -3.44 -8.65
C VAL A 211 -12.22 -2.66 -7.54
N ALA A 212 -12.64 -1.44 -7.83
CA ALA A 212 -13.35 -0.57 -6.90
C ALA A 212 -14.72 -1.14 -6.52
N ASP A 213 -15.49 -1.61 -7.51
CA ASP A 213 -16.82 -2.23 -7.30
C ASP A 213 -16.69 -3.49 -6.44
N PHE A 214 -15.74 -4.37 -6.75
CA PHE A 214 -15.49 -5.58 -5.95
C PHE A 214 -15.10 -5.23 -4.51
N ALA A 215 -14.19 -4.26 -4.34
CA ALA A 215 -13.73 -3.82 -3.03
C ALA A 215 -14.88 -3.25 -2.18
N LEU A 216 -15.72 -2.42 -2.78
CA LEU A 216 -16.86 -1.79 -2.11
C LEU A 216 -17.96 -2.81 -1.79
N GLU A 217 -18.32 -3.67 -2.75
CA GLU A 217 -19.32 -4.72 -2.56
C GLU A 217 -18.91 -5.66 -1.42
N TRP A 218 -17.67 -6.12 -1.42
CA TRP A 218 -17.15 -6.95 -0.36
C TRP A 218 -17.15 -6.24 1.00
N ALA A 219 -16.71 -4.98 1.06
CA ALA A 219 -16.61 -4.25 2.32
C ALA A 219 -17.96 -3.93 2.96
N LEU A 220 -19.04 -3.90 2.17
CA LEU A 220 -20.43 -3.74 2.64
C LEU A 220 -21.05 -5.05 3.17
N ASP A 221 -20.60 -6.21 2.70
CA ASP A 221 -21.01 -7.54 3.14
C ASP A 221 -19.81 -8.50 3.24
N PRO A 222 -18.94 -8.32 4.27
CA PRO A 222 -17.70 -9.07 4.36
C PRO A 222 -17.92 -10.57 4.55
N LYS A 223 -17.25 -11.38 3.70
CA LYS A 223 -17.24 -12.84 3.77
C LYS A 223 -15.87 -13.40 3.36
N PRO A 224 -15.50 -14.59 3.85
CA PRO A 224 -14.27 -15.25 3.42
C PRO A 224 -14.31 -15.53 1.91
N ILE A 225 -13.25 -15.12 1.22
CA ILE A 225 -13.00 -15.40 -0.21
C ILE A 225 -11.51 -15.71 -0.35
N ASP A 226 -11.17 -16.67 -1.18
CA ASP A 226 -9.81 -16.94 -1.63
C ASP A 226 -9.86 -17.18 -3.15
N GLU A 227 -9.64 -16.12 -3.91
CA GLU A 227 -9.64 -16.12 -5.37
C GLU A 227 -8.23 -15.82 -5.90
N THR A 228 -7.46 -16.89 -5.99
CA THR A 228 -6.14 -16.93 -6.62
C THR A 228 -6.29 -17.24 -8.12
N ILE A 229 -5.51 -16.57 -8.99
CA ILE A 229 -5.43 -16.86 -10.43
C ILE A 229 -4.52 -18.07 -10.67
#